data_cdc57af59677feccae81355ff07e4345
#
_entry.id   cdc57af59677feccae81355ff07e4345
#
_cell.length_a   1.000
_cell.length_b   1.000
_cell.length_c   1.000
_cell.angle_alpha   90.00
_cell.angle_beta   90.00
_cell.angle_gamma   90.00
#
_symmetry.space_group_name_H-M   'P 1'
#
loop_
_entity.id
_entity.type
_entity.pdbx_description
1 polymer ?
#
loop_
_entity_poly.entity_id
_entity_poly.type
_entity_poly.pdbx_seq_one_letter_code
_entity_poly.pdbx_strand_id
1 'polypeptide(L)'
;SAGMSFQPQHSVLSYKRGDYMIDTTRNVFNFAPNLDLRIRFSKVSQLRMTYRGRSSQPSMENLLPIVDNSNPQNVRIGNPGLKPSFTHNMRFFYNTYNAEKQRGIMSHVNFSATQNSISNSRVYNSETGGWTTTPKNINGNWNAFGMFGFTTALPNKKYTINSFSNANYQNNVAYLTSGKGADAVERKNTTTNLTLGERLNAAYRNDWFEFGLNGSISYSIEKDKLTPDNIQEPYTFSYGA
;
A
#
# COMPACT_ATOMS: atom_id res chain seq x y z
N SER A 1 15.75 8.77 17.75
CA SER A 1 16.86 7.99 17.20
C SER A 1 16.87 8.05 15.68
N ALA A 2 18.03 8.04 15.09
CA ALA A 2 18.24 7.89 13.66
C ALA A 2 19.26 6.77 13.44
N GLY A 3 19.11 6.00 12.40
CA GLY A 3 20.01 4.90 12.08
C GLY A 3 20.01 4.58 10.59
N MET A 4 21.07 3.92 10.18
CA MET A 4 21.22 3.35 8.85
C MET A 4 21.65 1.90 8.99
N SER A 5 21.03 1.03 8.24
CA SER A 5 21.42 -0.38 8.16
C SER A 5 21.79 -0.72 6.72
N PHE A 6 22.93 -1.39 6.59
CA PHE A 6 23.37 -1.97 5.33
C PHE A 6 23.31 -3.48 5.50
N GLN A 7 22.47 -4.12 4.70
CA GLN A 7 22.24 -5.56 4.77
C GLN A 7 22.84 -6.21 3.52
N PRO A 8 23.99 -6.90 3.64
CA PRO A 8 24.51 -7.69 2.52
C PRO A 8 23.56 -8.84 2.25
N GLN A 9 23.27 -9.06 1.00
CA GLN A 9 22.47 -10.19 0.53
C GLN A 9 23.27 -10.94 -0.52
N HIS A 10 23.48 -12.22 -0.26
CA HIS A 10 24.07 -13.17 -1.19
C HIS A 10 22.95 -14.06 -1.74
N SER A 11 22.79 -14.08 -3.04
CA SER A 11 21.77 -14.87 -3.72
C SER A 11 22.45 -15.77 -4.75
N VAL A 12 22.18 -17.06 -4.66
CA VAL A 12 22.63 -18.06 -5.64
C VAL A 12 21.40 -18.62 -6.32
N LEU A 13 21.43 -18.68 -7.63
CA LEU A 13 20.43 -19.38 -8.41
C LEU A 13 21.12 -20.42 -9.27
N SER A 14 20.67 -21.66 -9.13
CA SER A 14 20.97 -22.75 -10.03
C SER A 14 19.68 -23.12 -10.77
N TYR A 15 19.68 -22.99 -12.07
CA TYR A 15 18.54 -23.35 -12.92
C TYR A 15 18.99 -24.39 -13.94
N LYS A 16 18.26 -25.52 -14.00
CA LYS A 16 18.51 -26.59 -14.96
C LYS A 16 17.22 -26.98 -15.66
N ARG A 17 17.24 -27.00 -16.99
CA ARG A 17 16.15 -27.49 -17.83
C ARG A 17 16.72 -28.23 -19.06
N GLY A 18 16.60 -29.56 -19.06
CA GLY A 18 17.29 -30.40 -20.05
C GLY A 18 18.80 -30.22 -19.96
N ASP A 19 19.41 -29.89 -21.08
CA ASP A 19 20.86 -29.61 -21.18
C ASP A 19 21.22 -28.16 -20.85
N TYR A 20 20.23 -27.33 -20.65
CA TYR A 20 20.44 -25.91 -20.31
C TYR A 20 20.58 -25.74 -18.80
N MET A 21 21.73 -25.23 -18.38
CA MET A 21 22.06 -24.97 -16.99
C MET A 21 22.59 -23.53 -16.84
N ILE A 22 22.04 -22.80 -15.88
CA ILE A 22 22.58 -21.50 -15.45
C ILE A 22 22.82 -21.53 -13.96
N ASP A 23 24.04 -21.27 -13.57
CA ASP A 23 24.43 -20.97 -12.22
C ASP A 23 24.83 -19.50 -12.15
N THR A 24 24.16 -18.72 -11.34
CA THR A 24 24.49 -17.32 -11.17
C THR A 24 24.44 -16.91 -9.70
N THR A 25 25.35 -16.04 -9.34
CA THR A 25 25.51 -15.53 -7.98
C THR A 25 25.40 -14.02 -8.01
N ARG A 26 24.66 -13.45 -7.07
CA ARG A 26 24.50 -12.03 -6.94
C ARG A 26 24.77 -11.58 -5.50
N ASN A 27 25.71 -10.66 -5.36
CA ASN A 27 25.99 -9.98 -4.10
C ASN A 27 25.46 -8.56 -4.18
N VAL A 28 24.59 -8.17 -3.27
CA VAL A 28 24.01 -6.84 -3.22
C VAL A 28 23.96 -6.32 -1.79
N PHE A 29 23.98 -5.00 -1.66
CA PHE A 29 23.77 -4.32 -0.39
C PHE A 29 22.41 -3.68 -0.39
N ASN A 30 21.57 -4.04 0.58
CA ASN A 30 20.29 -3.41 0.80
C ASN A 30 20.48 -2.26 1.79
N PHE A 31 20.03 -1.08 1.40
CA PHE A 31 20.05 0.12 2.21
C PHE A 31 18.73 0.30 2.94
N ALA A 32 18.78 0.47 4.25
CA ALA A 32 17.60 0.61 5.11
C ALA A 32 17.80 1.73 6.14
N PRO A 33 17.55 3.00 5.76
CA PRO A 33 17.58 4.12 6.68
C PRO A 33 16.35 4.11 7.58
N ASN A 34 16.50 4.54 8.82
CA ASN A 34 15.41 4.68 9.76
C ASN A 34 15.56 5.96 10.60
N LEU A 35 14.41 6.56 10.94
CA LEU A 35 14.30 7.68 11.86
C LEU A 35 13.11 7.43 12.78
N ASP A 36 13.31 7.55 14.08
CA ASP A 36 12.24 7.52 15.10
C ASP A 36 12.38 8.78 15.95
N LEU A 37 11.40 9.66 15.83
CA LEU A 37 11.26 10.89 16.60
C LEU A 37 10.05 10.77 17.51
N ARG A 38 10.25 11.00 18.79
CA ARG A 38 9.19 11.05 19.78
C ARG A 38 9.25 12.37 20.54
N ILE A 39 8.15 13.11 20.50
CA ILE A 39 7.97 14.35 21.21
C ILE A 39 6.87 14.11 22.25
N ARG A 40 7.17 14.35 23.50
CA ARG A 40 6.21 14.24 24.59
C ARG A 40 5.87 15.64 25.08
N PHE A 41 4.64 16.09 24.82
CA PHE A 41 4.14 17.40 25.25
C PHE A 41 3.70 17.40 26.70
N SER A 42 3.17 16.24 27.17
CA SER A 42 2.77 16.02 28.56
C SER A 42 2.80 14.53 28.89
N LYS A 43 2.39 14.14 30.11
CA LYS A 43 2.27 12.73 30.52
C LYS A 43 1.24 11.97 29.67
N VAL A 44 0.29 12.67 29.08
CA VAL A 44 -0.86 12.11 28.34
C VAL A 44 -0.91 12.56 26.87
N SER A 45 0.07 13.34 26.40
CA SER A 45 0.11 13.86 25.04
C SER A 45 1.47 13.62 24.42
N GLN A 46 1.49 12.90 23.30
CA GLN A 46 2.71 12.58 22.58
C GLN A 46 2.50 12.53 21.07
N LEU A 47 3.56 12.89 20.36
CA LEU A 47 3.70 12.73 18.93
C LEU A 47 4.86 11.77 18.66
N ARG A 48 4.62 10.78 17.82
CA ARG A 48 5.67 9.92 17.28
C ARG A 48 5.67 9.98 15.77
N MET A 49 6.85 10.19 15.21
CA MET A 49 7.10 10.13 13.78
C MET A 49 8.16 9.05 13.52
N THR A 50 7.87 8.15 12.60
CA THR A 50 8.83 7.14 12.16
C THR A 50 8.96 7.19 10.65
N TYR A 51 10.20 7.11 10.19
CA TYR A 51 10.52 6.88 8.79
C TYR A 51 11.33 5.60 8.67
N ARG A 52 11.02 4.79 7.68
CA ARG A 52 11.77 3.59 7.32
C ARG A 52 11.88 3.49 5.82
N GLY A 53 13.11 3.53 5.32
CA GLY A 53 13.45 3.18 3.96
C GLY A 53 13.86 1.71 3.86
N ARG A 54 13.48 1.05 2.79
CA ARG A 54 13.87 -0.33 2.52
C ARG A 54 14.13 -0.55 1.04
N SER A 55 15.32 -1.02 0.73
CA SER A 55 15.66 -1.56 -0.59
C SER A 55 15.19 -3.02 -0.70
N SER A 56 14.68 -3.40 -1.86
CA SER A 56 14.31 -4.79 -2.17
C SER A 56 14.83 -5.14 -3.56
N GLN A 57 15.55 -6.24 -3.63
CA GLN A 57 16.12 -6.73 -4.88
C GLN A 57 15.06 -7.46 -5.70
N PRO A 58 15.12 -7.39 -7.05
CA PRO A 58 14.34 -8.27 -7.91
C PRO A 58 14.67 -9.74 -7.59
N SER A 59 13.69 -10.62 -7.75
CA SER A 59 13.95 -12.06 -7.65
C SER A 59 14.89 -12.50 -8.77
N MET A 60 15.67 -13.55 -8.53
CA MET A 60 16.60 -14.07 -9.52
C MET A 60 15.89 -14.55 -10.78
N GLU A 61 14.70 -15.15 -10.64
CA GLU A 61 13.85 -15.55 -11.76
C GLU A 61 13.48 -14.38 -12.67
N ASN A 62 13.19 -13.21 -12.09
CA ASN A 62 12.87 -12.02 -12.87
C ASN A 62 14.08 -11.42 -13.58
N LEU A 63 15.29 -11.72 -13.13
CA LEU A 63 16.54 -11.21 -13.71
C LEU A 63 17.08 -12.09 -14.83
N LEU A 64 16.78 -13.38 -14.81
CA LEU A 64 17.33 -14.28 -15.81
C LEU A 64 16.60 -14.16 -17.15
N PRO A 65 17.31 -13.99 -18.26
CA PRO A 65 16.71 -13.94 -19.60
C PRO A 65 16.31 -15.33 -20.10
N ILE A 66 15.70 -16.12 -19.22
CA ILE A 66 15.22 -17.45 -19.55
C ILE A 66 13.81 -17.34 -20.11
N VAL A 67 13.58 -18.01 -21.22
CA VAL A 67 12.26 -18.12 -21.84
C VAL A 67 11.52 -19.29 -21.17
N ASP A 68 10.55 -18.96 -20.35
CA ASP A 68 9.61 -19.96 -19.82
C ASP A 68 8.39 -20.04 -20.75
N ASN A 69 8.34 -21.12 -21.51
CA ASN A 69 7.27 -21.45 -22.45
C ASN A 69 6.41 -22.63 -21.96
N SER A 70 6.39 -22.91 -20.67
CA SER A 70 5.54 -23.94 -20.08
C SER A 70 4.06 -23.71 -20.40
N ASN A 71 3.69 -22.45 -20.56
CA ASN A 71 2.41 -22.02 -21.11
C ASN A 71 2.64 -21.24 -22.43
N PRO A 72 2.43 -21.87 -23.60
CA PRO A 72 2.65 -21.23 -24.88
C PRO A 72 1.79 -19.98 -25.13
N GLN A 73 0.64 -19.87 -24.45
CA GLN A 73 -0.22 -18.70 -24.55
C GLN A 73 0.27 -17.53 -23.69
N ASN A 74 1.20 -17.76 -22.75
CA ASN A 74 1.77 -16.73 -21.89
C ASN A 74 3.23 -17.05 -21.57
N VAL A 75 4.10 -16.78 -22.53
CA VAL A 75 5.55 -16.94 -22.39
C VAL A 75 6.10 -15.89 -21.44
N ARG A 76 6.95 -16.28 -20.49
CA ARG A 76 7.62 -15.38 -19.57
C ARG A 76 9.11 -15.27 -19.90
N ILE A 77 9.62 -14.04 -19.88
CA ILE A 77 11.04 -13.77 -20.10
C ILE A 77 11.50 -12.80 -19.01
N GLY A 78 12.54 -13.19 -18.25
CA GLY A 78 13.12 -12.31 -17.24
C GLY A 78 13.87 -11.12 -17.88
N ASN A 79 14.16 -10.12 -17.05
CA ASN A 79 14.82 -8.88 -17.47
C ASN A 79 16.05 -8.60 -16.59
N PRO A 80 17.28 -8.82 -17.11
CA PRO A 80 18.51 -8.53 -16.38
C PRO A 80 18.70 -7.06 -16.03
N GLY A 81 18.02 -6.15 -16.76
CA GLY A 81 18.07 -4.69 -16.54
C GLY A 81 17.24 -4.18 -15.38
N LEU A 82 16.59 -5.05 -14.60
CA LEU A 82 15.80 -4.65 -13.46
C LEU A 82 16.66 -4.00 -12.35
N LYS A 83 16.19 -2.84 -11.92
CA LYS A 83 16.76 -2.12 -10.78
C LYS A 83 16.09 -2.54 -9.48
N PRO A 84 16.78 -2.49 -8.35
CA PRO A 84 16.19 -2.66 -7.04
C PRO A 84 15.05 -1.64 -6.82
N SER A 85 13.99 -2.09 -6.16
CA SER A 85 12.97 -1.18 -5.67
C SER A 85 13.37 -0.58 -4.33
N PHE A 86 12.91 0.64 -4.05
CA PHE A 86 13.10 1.29 -2.77
C PHE A 86 11.76 1.80 -2.25
N THR A 87 11.39 1.36 -1.05
CA THR A 87 10.13 1.72 -0.41
C THR A 87 10.40 2.67 0.75
N HIS A 88 9.76 3.84 0.69
CA HIS A 88 9.69 4.81 1.77
C HIS A 88 8.42 4.58 2.58
N ASN A 89 8.55 4.43 3.90
CA ASN A 89 7.42 4.37 4.82
C ASN A 89 7.55 5.46 5.86
N MET A 90 6.54 6.32 5.96
CA MET A 90 6.43 7.38 6.96
C MET A 90 5.18 7.13 7.78
N ARG A 91 5.32 7.21 9.11
CA ARG A 91 4.20 7.07 10.05
C ARG A 91 4.24 8.22 11.03
N PHE A 92 3.07 8.82 11.23
CA PHE A 92 2.81 9.83 12.23
C PHE A 92 1.74 9.28 13.15
N PHE A 93 1.99 9.36 14.43
CA PHE A 93 1.04 8.98 15.45
C PHE A 93 0.98 10.07 16.50
N TYR A 94 -0.20 10.61 16.72
CA TYR A 94 -0.47 11.58 17.77
C TYR A 94 -1.57 11.06 18.67
N ASN A 95 -1.39 11.18 19.97
CA ASN A 95 -2.45 10.92 20.91
C ASN A 95 -2.40 11.92 22.08
N THR A 96 -3.58 12.26 22.57
CA THR A 96 -3.75 13.02 23.81
C THR A 96 -5.03 12.58 24.51
N TYR A 97 -5.03 12.65 25.84
CA TYR A 97 -6.20 12.31 26.62
C TYR A 97 -6.29 13.21 27.87
N ASN A 98 -7.45 13.79 28.11
CA ASN A 98 -7.78 14.53 29.33
C ASN A 98 -8.75 13.71 30.15
N ALA A 99 -8.29 13.18 31.29
CA ALA A 99 -9.07 12.30 32.15
C ALA A 99 -10.23 13.01 32.86
N GLU A 100 -10.07 14.27 33.22
CA GLU A 100 -11.12 15.03 33.91
C GLU A 100 -12.33 15.28 33.01
N LYS A 101 -12.07 15.60 31.73
CA LYS A 101 -13.09 15.83 30.72
C LYS A 101 -13.45 14.58 29.93
N GLN A 102 -12.79 13.44 30.24
CA GLN A 102 -12.90 12.20 29.47
C GLN A 102 -12.85 12.45 27.95
N ARG A 103 -11.88 13.29 27.53
CA ARG A 103 -11.73 13.71 26.13
C ARG A 103 -10.39 13.22 25.62
N GLY A 104 -10.42 12.56 24.47
CA GLY A 104 -9.24 12.06 23.79
C GLY A 104 -9.24 12.37 22.31
N ILE A 105 -8.03 12.52 21.78
CA ILE A 105 -7.78 12.63 20.35
C ILE A 105 -6.68 11.63 20.03
N MET A 106 -6.89 10.87 18.96
CA MET A 106 -5.90 9.99 18.38
C MET A 106 -5.84 10.24 16.88
N SER A 107 -4.65 10.38 16.34
CA SER A 107 -4.45 10.49 14.91
C SER A 107 -3.31 9.58 14.46
N HIS A 108 -3.51 8.89 13.37
CA HIS A 108 -2.52 8.05 12.73
C HIS A 108 -2.50 8.33 11.24
N VAL A 109 -1.33 8.68 10.71
CA VAL A 109 -1.12 8.85 9.28
C VAL A 109 0.03 7.95 8.85
N ASN A 110 -0.19 7.19 7.80
CA ASN A 110 0.82 6.35 7.16
C ASN A 110 0.92 6.73 5.69
N PHE A 111 2.14 6.96 5.23
CA PHE A 111 2.45 7.19 3.83
C PHE A 111 3.49 6.18 3.37
N SER A 112 3.25 5.54 2.23
CA SER A 112 4.20 4.62 1.61
C SER A 112 4.33 4.94 0.13
N ALA A 113 5.57 5.02 -0.35
CA ALA A 113 5.87 5.22 -1.77
C ALA A 113 6.99 4.28 -2.20
N THR A 114 6.83 3.65 -3.36
CA THR A 114 7.83 2.71 -3.89
C THR A 114 8.39 3.23 -5.21
N GLN A 115 9.68 3.46 -5.23
CA GLN A 115 10.45 3.74 -6.44
C GLN A 115 10.88 2.44 -7.09
N ASN A 116 10.94 2.41 -8.42
CA ASN A 116 11.34 1.25 -9.21
C ASN A 116 10.53 -0.02 -8.87
N SER A 117 9.23 0.10 -8.59
CA SER A 117 8.36 -1.07 -8.44
C SER A 117 8.49 -1.97 -9.66
N ILE A 118 8.34 -3.27 -9.47
CA ILE A 118 8.36 -4.22 -10.58
C ILE A 118 6.92 -4.47 -11.01
N SER A 119 6.64 -4.23 -12.28
CA SER A 119 5.35 -4.48 -12.93
C SER A 119 5.57 -5.37 -14.15
N ASN A 120 4.63 -6.26 -14.41
CA ASN A 120 4.66 -7.11 -15.59
C ASN A 120 4.17 -6.32 -16.81
N SER A 121 4.99 -6.29 -17.84
CA SER A 121 4.70 -5.81 -19.16
C SER A 121 4.27 -7.00 -20.02
N ARG A 122 3.15 -6.89 -20.73
CA ARG A 122 2.65 -7.92 -21.64
C ARG A 122 2.62 -7.39 -23.07
N VAL A 123 3.23 -8.12 -23.96
CA VAL A 123 3.24 -7.83 -25.40
C VAL A 123 2.58 -9.00 -26.12
N TYR A 124 1.63 -8.69 -26.97
CA TYR A 124 0.97 -9.70 -27.80
C TYR A 124 1.89 -10.11 -28.94
N ASN A 125 2.03 -11.42 -29.18
CA ASN A 125 2.74 -11.97 -30.31
C ASN A 125 1.73 -12.44 -31.36
N SER A 126 1.67 -11.74 -32.49
CA SER A 126 0.73 -12.02 -33.58
C SER A 126 1.02 -13.33 -34.32
N GLU A 127 2.27 -13.82 -34.29
CA GLU A 127 2.67 -15.06 -34.96
C GLU A 127 2.19 -16.29 -34.20
N THR A 128 2.26 -16.25 -32.86
CA THR A 128 1.91 -17.38 -31.99
C THR A 128 0.50 -17.26 -31.40
N GLY A 129 -0.14 -16.09 -31.49
CA GLY A 129 -1.43 -15.81 -30.84
C GLY A 129 -1.35 -15.72 -29.30
N GLY A 130 -0.13 -15.73 -28.75
CA GLY A 130 0.12 -15.71 -27.33
C GLY A 130 0.63 -14.36 -26.82
N TRP A 131 0.96 -14.30 -25.52
CA TRP A 131 1.50 -13.13 -24.86
C TRP A 131 2.92 -13.39 -24.39
N THR A 132 3.77 -12.39 -24.51
CA THR A 132 5.09 -12.38 -23.85
C THR A 132 5.03 -11.46 -22.66
N THR A 133 5.31 -11.98 -21.47
CA THR A 133 5.32 -11.25 -20.20
C THR A 133 6.76 -11.01 -19.76
N THR A 134 7.13 -9.76 -19.56
CA THR A 134 8.47 -9.34 -19.10
C THR A 134 8.35 -8.38 -17.93
N PRO A 135 9.07 -8.58 -16.83
CA PRO A 135 9.07 -7.66 -15.70
C PRO A 135 9.84 -6.38 -16.07
N LYS A 136 9.27 -5.22 -15.75
CA LYS A 136 9.87 -3.89 -15.93
C LYS A 136 9.74 -3.05 -14.68
N ASN A 137 10.70 -2.15 -14.43
CA ASN A 137 10.54 -1.16 -13.37
C ASN A 137 9.54 -0.07 -13.76
N ILE A 138 8.76 0.36 -12.77
CA ILE A 138 7.77 1.42 -12.93
C ILE A 138 7.76 2.31 -11.69
N ASN A 139 7.52 3.60 -11.86
CA ASN A 139 7.41 4.59 -10.80
C ASN A 139 6.01 5.18 -10.74
N GLY A 140 5.62 5.60 -9.52
CA GLY A 140 4.35 6.26 -9.27
C GLY A 140 3.44 5.51 -8.29
N ASN A 141 3.86 4.34 -7.78
CA ASN A 141 3.11 3.59 -6.77
C ASN A 141 3.28 4.23 -5.39
N TRP A 142 2.18 4.69 -4.81
CA TRP A 142 2.15 5.20 -3.45
C TRP A 142 0.76 5.07 -2.84
N ASN A 143 0.72 5.05 -1.51
CA ASN A 143 -0.52 5.09 -0.77
C ASN A 143 -0.39 5.99 0.47
N ALA A 144 -1.49 6.61 0.84
CA ALA A 144 -1.63 7.37 2.06
C ALA A 144 -2.87 6.91 2.82
N PHE A 145 -2.70 6.61 4.08
CA PHE A 145 -3.77 6.26 4.99
C PHE A 145 -3.78 7.24 6.16
N GLY A 146 -4.94 7.79 6.48
CA GLY A 146 -5.15 8.64 7.64
C GLY A 146 -6.29 8.11 8.49
N MET A 147 -6.13 8.17 9.81
CA MET A 147 -7.18 7.88 10.77
C MET A 147 -7.18 8.97 11.84
N PHE A 148 -8.37 9.45 12.18
CA PHE A 148 -8.61 10.40 13.24
C PHE A 148 -9.69 9.85 14.17
N GLY A 149 -9.37 9.75 15.45
CA GLY A 149 -10.29 9.33 16.48
C GLY A 149 -10.50 10.46 17.49
N PHE A 150 -11.74 10.72 17.79
CA PHE A 150 -12.14 11.67 18.82
C PHE A 150 -13.10 10.99 19.79
N THR A 151 -12.85 11.13 21.09
CA THR A 151 -13.74 10.69 22.14
C THR A 151 -13.99 11.80 23.11
N THR A 152 -15.23 11.96 23.57
CA THR A 152 -15.57 12.93 24.60
C THR A 152 -16.79 12.47 25.39
N ALA A 153 -16.75 12.71 26.72
CA ALA A 153 -17.95 12.63 27.55
C ALA A 153 -18.58 14.03 27.69
N LEU A 154 -19.91 14.07 27.80
CA LEU A 154 -20.62 15.29 28.18
C LEU A 154 -20.36 15.63 29.66
N PRO A 155 -20.63 16.88 30.11
CA PRO A 155 -20.28 17.33 31.47
C PRO A 155 -20.85 16.44 32.59
N ASN A 156 -22.02 15.84 32.39
CA ASN A 156 -22.63 14.92 33.32
C ASN A 156 -22.01 13.52 33.35
N LYS A 157 -21.02 13.24 32.47
CA LYS A 157 -20.30 11.97 32.28
C LYS A 157 -21.18 10.75 31.99
N LYS A 158 -22.48 10.96 31.74
CA LYS A 158 -23.43 9.89 31.39
C LYS A 158 -23.48 9.61 29.90
N TYR A 159 -23.08 10.57 29.07
CA TYR A 159 -23.06 10.43 27.61
C TYR A 159 -21.63 10.46 27.12
N THR A 160 -21.29 9.50 26.29
CA THR A 160 -20.01 9.44 25.59
C THR A 160 -20.24 9.43 24.09
N ILE A 161 -19.46 10.22 23.38
CA ILE A 161 -19.47 10.29 21.92
C ILE A 161 -18.07 9.91 21.41
N ASN A 162 -18.02 8.98 20.48
CA ASN A 162 -16.80 8.58 19.80
C ASN A 162 -17.01 8.77 18.30
N SER A 163 -16.06 9.39 17.65
CA SER A 163 -16.00 9.57 16.20
C SER A 163 -14.68 8.98 15.71
N PHE A 164 -14.73 8.19 14.65
CA PHE A 164 -13.58 7.64 13.96
C PHE A 164 -13.70 7.89 12.47
N SER A 165 -12.89 8.82 11.99
CA SER A 165 -12.77 9.12 10.57
C SER A 165 -11.55 8.42 9.99
N ASN A 166 -11.66 7.86 8.81
CA ASN A 166 -10.52 7.33 8.07
C ASN A 166 -10.56 7.74 6.60
N ALA A 167 -9.39 7.91 6.04
CA ALA A 167 -9.19 8.15 4.62
C ALA A 167 -8.06 7.27 4.12
N ASN A 168 -8.27 6.58 3.01
CA ASN A 168 -7.25 5.79 2.34
C ASN A 168 -7.20 6.21 0.87
N TYR A 169 -6.03 6.62 0.43
CA TYR A 169 -5.77 6.94 -0.97
C TYR A 169 -4.67 6.05 -1.51
N GLN A 170 -4.93 5.42 -2.65
CA GLN A 170 -3.97 4.57 -3.35
C GLN A 170 -3.79 5.08 -4.78
N ASN A 171 -2.55 5.18 -5.20
CA ASN A 171 -2.16 5.46 -6.57
C ASN A 171 -1.33 4.28 -7.08
N ASN A 172 -1.96 3.45 -7.89
CA ASN A 172 -1.35 2.25 -8.46
C ASN A 172 -1.02 2.50 -9.92
N VAL A 173 0.23 2.21 -10.27
CA VAL A 173 0.72 2.36 -11.63
C VAL A 173 1.20 1.00 -12.13
N ALA A 174 0.73 0.60 -13.30
CA ALA A 174 1.07 -0.66 -13.93
C ALA A 174 1.19 -0.49 -15.45
N TYR A 175 1.81 -1.45 -16.12
CA TYR A 175 1.72 -1.57 -17.56
C TYR A 175 0.44 -2.32 -17.92
N LEU A 176 -0.36 -1.74 -18.80
CA LEU A 176 -1.57 -2.35 -19.34
C LEU A 176 -1.43 -2.40 -20.86
N THR A 177 -1.69 -3.57 -21.41
CA THR A 177 -1.77 -3.74 -22.87
C THR A 177 -3.22 -3.67 -23.30
N SER A 178 -3.54 -2.73 -24.16
CA SER A 178 -4.87 -2.53 -24.75
C SER A 178 -4.83 -2.81 -26.24
N GLY A 179 -5.95 -3.26 -26.80
CA GLY A 179 -6.08 -3.69 -28.20
C GLY A 179 -6.06 -5.23 -28.33
N LYS A 180 -6.32 -5.71 -29.53
CA LYS A 180 -6.35 -7.14 -29.85
C LYS A 180 -5.38 -7.42 -31.00
N GLY A 181 -4.73 -8.59 -30.94
CA GLY A 181 -3.83 -9.02 -32.02
C GLY A 181 -2.65 -8.09 -32.21
N ALA A 182 -2.33 -7.80 -33.46
CA ALA A 182 -1.21 -6.95 -33.85
C ALA A 182 -1.35 -5.48 -33.44
N ASP A 183 -2.57 -5.03 -33.14
CA ASP A 183 -2.86 -3.65 -32.70
C ASP A 183 -2.73 -3.47 -31.18
N ALA A 184 -2.27 -4.50 -30.46
CA ALA A 184 -2.08 -4.45 -29.02
C ALA A 184 -0.95 -3.49 -28.64
N VAL A 185 -1.26 -2.43 -27.91
CA VAL A 185 -0.33 -1.38 -27.50
C VAL A 185 -0.18 -1.42 -25.97
N GLU A 186 1.06 -1.52 -25.49
CA GLU A 186 1.37 -1.36 -24.07
C GLU A 186 1.37 0.12 -23.70
N ARG A 187 0.66 0.44 -22.64
CA ARG A 187 0.59 1.78 -22.06
C ARG A 187 0.75 1.73 -20.55
N LYS A 188 1.32 2.80 -20.02
CA LYS A 188 1.32 3.01 -18.57
C LYS A 188 -0.08 3.43 -18.12
N ASN A 189 -0.68 2.64 -17.27
CA ASN A 189 -1.96 2.94 -16.63
C ASN A 189 -1.77 3.40 -15.19
N THR A 190 -2.65 4.28 -14.75
CA THR A 190 -2.71 4.74 -13.36
C THR A 190 -4.13 4.57 -12.86
N THR A 191 -4.29 3.76 -11.83
CA THR A 191 -5.56 3.56 -11.13
C THR A 191 -5.47 4.23 -9.77
N THR A 192 -6.40 5.10 -9.46
CA THR A 192 -6.51 5.77 -8.16
C THR A 192 -7.74 5.28 -7.42
N ASN A 193 -7.58 4.98 -6.14
CA ASN A 193 -8.67 4.61 -5.26
C ASN A 193 -8.64 5.52 -4.03
N LEU A 194 -9.76 6.18 -3.74
CA LEU A 194 -9.99 6.94 -2.52
C LEU A 194 -11.13 6.29 -1.75
N THR A 195 -10.87 5.90 -0.52
CA THR A 195 -11.90 5.43 0.40
C THR A 195 -11.95 6.35 1.61
N LEU A 196 -13.14 6.83 1.92
CA LEU A 196 -13.44 7.63 3.10
C LEU A 196 -14.39 6.85 4.00
N GLY A 197 -14.16 6.87 5.28
CA GLY A 197 -15.03 6.23 6.25
C GLY A 197 -15.22 7.07 7.50
N GLU A 198 -16.43 7.05 8.04
CA GLU A 198 -16.78 7.67 9.31
C GLU A 198 -17.57 6.66 10.14
N ARG A 199 -17.24 6.58 11.42
CA ARG A 199 -17.99 5.81 12.41
C ARG A 199 -18.27 6.68 13.62
N LEU A 200 -19.53 6.76 13.97
CA LEU A 200 -20.03 7.46 15.15
C LEU A 200 -20.62 6.45 16.13
N ASN A 201 -20.22 6.57 17.39
CA ASN A 201 -20.82 5.84 18.49
C ASN A 201 -21.25 6.83 19.55
N ALA A 202 -22.48 6.72 20.03
CA ALA A 202 -23.00 7.47 21.15
C ALA A 202 -23.47 6.47 22.21
N ALA A 203 -23.05 6.62 23.43
CA ALA A 203 -23.46 5.76 24.52
C ALA A 203 -24.02 6.61 25.68
N TYR A 204 -25.09 6.11 26.27
CA TYR A 204 -25.60 6.59 27.55
C TYR A 204 -25.41 5.52 28.60
N ARG A 205 -24.84 5.90 29.73
CA ARG A 205 -24.63 5.00 30.89
C ARG A 205 -25.14 5.66 32.17
N ASN A 206 -25.87 4.91 32.93
CA ASN A 206 -26.19 5.23 34.33
C ASN A 206 -25.90 4.02 35.23
N ASP A 207 -26.26 4.08 36.51
CA ASP A 207 -26.00 3.02 37.47
C ASP A 207 -26.78 1.72 37.22
N TRP A 208 -27.80 1.74 36.34
CA TRP A 208 -28.75 0.67 36.13
C TRP A 208 -28.63 0.06 34.71
N PHE A 209 -28.32 0.84 33.73
CA PHE A 209 -28.24 0.36 32.33
C PHE A 209 -27.29 1.19 31.47
N GLU A 210 -26.86 0.58 30.42
CA GLU A 210 -26.11 1.22 29.35
C GLU A 210 -26.86 1.02 28.00
N PHE A 211 -26.96 2.09 27.26
CA PHE A 211 -27.58 2.07 25.93
C PHE A 211 -26.61 2.73 24.94
N GLY A 212 -26.35 2.08 23.81
CA GLY A 212 -25.46 2.54 22.77
C GLY A 212 -26.11 2.58 21.41
N LEU A 213 -25.78 3.61 20.65
CA LEU A 213 -26.10 3.72 19.22
C LEU A 213 -24.80 3.81 18.44
N ASN A 214 -24.73 3.11 17.34
CA ASN A 214 -23.61 3.19 16.42
C ASN A 214 -24.07 3.35 14.98
N GLY A 215 -23.31 4.09 14.20
CA GLY A 215 -23.54 4.26 12.79
C GLY A 215 -22.21 4.39 12.07
N SER A 216 -22.12 3.88 10.87
CA SER A 216 -20.97 4.09 10.00
C SER A 216 -21.37 4.31 8.56
N ILE A 217 -20.59 5.14 7.88
CA ILE A 217 -20.68 5.38 6.46
C ILE A 217 -19.32 5.19 5.84
N SER A 218 -19.27 4.57 4.68
CA SER A 218 -18.08 4.42 3.86
C SER A 218 -18.40 4.78 2.42
N TYR A 219 -17.52 5.57 1.83
CA TYR A 219 -17.58 5.97 0.44
C TYR A 219 -16.26 5.61 -0.22
N SER A 220 -16.32 5.03 -1.41
CA SER A 220 -15.14 4.70 -2.20
C SER A 220 -15.31 5.24 -3.61
N ILE A 221 -14.24 5.75 -4.19
CA ILE A 221 -14.19 6.15 -5.60
C ILE A 221 -12.94 5.58 -6.23
N GLU A 222 -13.12 4.86 -7.33
CA GLU A 222 -12.04 4.32 -8.14
C GLU A 222 -12.08 4.97 -9.53
N LYS A 223 -10.90 5.45 -9.97
CA LYS A 223 -10.71 6.06 -11.29
C LYS A 223 -9.54 5.40 -11.99
N ASP A 224 -9.74 5.05 -13.24
CA ASP A 224 -8.72 4.51 -14.13
C ASP A 224 -8.40 5.52 -15.23
N LYS A 225 -7.11 5.76 -15.48
CA LYS A 225 -6.69 6.77 -16.45
C LYS A 225 -6.99 6.37 -17.90
N LEU A 226 -6.96 5.07 -18.21
CA LEU A 226 -7.20 4.57 -19.55
C LEU A 226 -8.69 4.37 -19.86
N THR A 227 -9.51 4.24 -18.82
CA THR A 227 -10.98 4.09 -18.92
C THR A 227 -11.67 5.09 -18.00
N PRO A 228 -11.55 6.40 -18.28
CA PRO A 228 -12.02 7.45 -17.38
C PRO A 228 -13.55 7.44 -17.18
N ASP A 229 -14.29 6.85 -18.10
CA ASP A 229 -15.75 6.75 -18.03
C ASP A 229 -16.23 5.62 -17.10
N ASN A 230 -15.32 4.72 -16.69
CA ASN A 230 -15.65 3.63 -15.77
C ASN A 230 -15.35 4.03 -14.33
N ILE A 231 -16.11 4.98 -13.80
CA ILE A 231 -16.02 5.42 -12.41
C ILE A 231 -16.91 4.53 -11.56
N GLN A 232 -16.34 3.95 -10.49
CA GLN A 232 -17.10 3.19 -9.51
C GLN A 232 -17.12 4.00 -8.20
N GLU A 233 -18.32 4.28 -7.71
CA GLU A 233 -18.56 5.10 -6.52
C GLU A 233 -19.49 4.38 -5.53
N PRO A 234 -19.09 3.21 -4.98
CA PRO A 234 -19.90 2.53 -3.98
C PRO A 234 -19.88 3.28 -2.65
N TYR A 235 -21.04 3.32 -2.01
CA TYR A 235 -21.16 3.75 -0.62
C TYR A 235 -21.87 2.68 0.19
N THR A 236 -21.48 2.56 1.45
CA THR A 236 -22.05 1.61 2.39
C THR A 236 -22.47 2.34 3.65
N PHE A 237 -23.63 2.03 4.13
CA PHE A 237 -24.16 2.53 5.40
C PHE A 237 -24.51 1.38 6.32
N SER A 238 -24.16 1.48 7.61
CA SER A 238 -24.57 0.54 8.63
C SER A 238 -24.95 1.24 9.94
N TYR A 239 -25.87 0.65 10.67
CA TYR A 239 -26.31 1.15 11.98
C TYR A 239 -26.60 -0.03 12.91
N GLY A 240 -26.55 0.25 14.22
CA GLY A 240 -26.85 -0.71 15.27
C GLY A 240 -27.15 -0.02 16.60
N ALA A 241 -27.77 -0.75 17.49
CA ALA A 241 -28.09 -0.33 18.86
C ALA A 241 -27.75 -1.44 19.85
#